data_ca58a18c7840dd0deac33f9bb495faf4
#
_entry.id   ca58a18c7840dd0deac33f9bb495faf4
#
_cell.length_a   1.000
_cell.length_b   1.000
_cell.length_c   1.000
_cell.angle_alpha   90.00
_cell.angle_beta   90.00
_cell.angle_gamma   90.00
#
_symmetry.space_group_name_H-M   'P 1'
#
loop_
_entity.id
_entity.type
_entity.pdbx_description
1 polymer ?
#
loop_
_entity_poly.entity_id
_entity_poly.type
_entity_poly.pdbx_seq_one_letter_code
_entity_poly.pdbx_strand_id
1 'polypeptide(L)'
;MKQSKHNIYYSPKKVKTILERSIDVALDSLKCYCNDPVSDSTRCRKLPARTLIECIMSFSNYSSIGELSHFFEGHGKMPSASALSQRRKLLDPDIFKRINNLFVSAFDDHTTINGYHILAQDGSDVNIPFMDDKTKTEMHDAKSFCQYHVNALYDCLNKVFYDWSIDAASKKREVNALISILKDRNYPQNSIFTADRGYESYNLMAHFIENDIKFVIRVKDIHTKVGLMTNVRTEEGAFDMRINRTLTSLQTKEIKADKEKYIFVPTTSNFDFLNETRDFYDLSFRAVRFKISEDVYETVVTNLSEEEFGTDDFKELYRYRWNEETA
;
A
#
# COMPACT_ATOMS: atom_id res chain seq x y z
N MET A 1 -13.36 17.34 -12.14
CA MET A 1 -12.05 16.67 -12.43
C MET A 1 -11.87 16.40 -13.92
N LYS A 2 -10.67 16.62 -14.47
CA LYS A 2 -10.33 16.26 -15.85
C LYS A 2 -9.56 14.93 -15.84
N GLN A 3 -10.18 13.89 -16.35
CA GLN A 3 -9.49 12.60 -16.56
C GLN A 3 -8.77 12.65 -17.92
N SER A 4 -7.47 12.48 -17.94
CA SER A 4 -6.73 12.23 -19.17
C SER A 4 -6.93 10.75 -19.52
N LYS A 5 -7.82 10.47 -20.45
CA LYS A 5 -7.95 9.12 -21.02
C LYS A 5 -6.94 8.96 -22.14
N HIS A 6 -5.78 8.44 -21.85
CA HIS A 6 -4.96 7.84 -22.89
C HIS A 6 -5.47 6.41 -23.10
N ASN A 7 -6.38 6.24 -24.06
CA ASN A 7 -6.82 4.91 -24.50
C ASN A 7 -5.72 4.25 -25.35
N ILE A 8 -4.53 4.04 -24.80
CA ILE A 8 -3.53 3.21 -25.46
C ILE A 8 -3.82 1.77 -25.07
N TYR A 9 -4.44 1.08 -26.02
CA TYR A 9 -4.71 -0.34 -25.89
C TYR A 9 -3.42 -1.13 -26.19
N TYR A 10 -2.75 -1.60 -25.15
CA TYR A 10 -1.64 -2.52 -25.33
C TYR A 10 -2.16 -3.89 -25.78
N SER A 11 -1.70 -4.37 -26.93
CA SER A 11 -2.08 -5.72 -27.36
C SER A 11 -1.53 -6.77 -26.37
N PRO A 12 -2.24 -7.89 -26.15
CA PRO A 12 -1.75 -8.96 -25.27
C PRO A 12 -0.34 -9.44 -25.64
N LYS A 13 0.00 -9.44 -26.92
CA LYS A 13 1.33 -9.79 -27.40
C LYS A 13 2.39 -8.80 -26.90
N LYS A 14 2.11 -7.48 -26.93
CA LYS A 14 3.03 -6.43 -26.43
C LYS A 14 3.23 -6.57 -24.92
N VAL A 15 2.13 -6.77 -24.16
CA VAL A 15 2.18 -6.98 -22.71
C VAL A 15 3.02 -8.20 -22.36
N LYS A 16 2.82 -9.33 -23.04
CA LYS A 16 3.62 -10.54 -22.88
C LYS A 16 5.11 -10.30 -23.16
N THR A 17 5.42 -9.63 -24.26
CA THR A 17 6.83 -9.30 -24.60
C THR A 17 7.48 -8.40 -23.54
N ILE A 18 6.76 -7.44 -22.98
CA ILE A 18 7.26 -6.58 -21.89
C ILE A 18 7.55 -7.43 -20.66
N LEU A 19 6.63 -8.32 -20.28
CA LEU A 19 6.81 -9.22 -19.13
C LEU A 19 8.03 -10.12 -19.31
N GLU A 20 8.15 -10.79 -20.47
CA GLU A 20 9.30 -11.65 -20.80
C GLU A 20 10.61 -10.89 -20.69
N ARG A 21 10.67 -9.66 -21.22
CA ARG A 21 11.85 -8.79 -21.12
C ARG A 21 12.14 -8.38 -19.67
N SER A 22 11.10 -8.08 -18.87
CA SER A 22 11.27 -7.74 -17.46
C SER A 22 11.85 -8.90 -16.67
N ILE A 23 11.44 -10.13 -16.96
CA ILE A 23 12.02 -11.35 -16.39
C ILE A 23 13.50 -11.49 -16.81
N ASP A 24 13.83 -11.29 -18.09
CA ASP A 24 15.21 -11.38 -18.58
C ASP A 24 16.12 -10.38 -17.88
N VAL A 25 15.72 -9.11 -17.79
CA VAL A 25 16.48 -8.06 -17.10
C VAL A 25 16.63 -8.36 -15.59
N ALA A 26 15.61 -8.89 -14.94
CA ALA A 26 15.72 -9.30 -13.54
C ALA A 26 16.70 -10.47 -13.35
N LEU A 27 16.77 -11.40 -14.33
CA LEU A 27 17.69 -12.53 -14.31
C LEU A 27 19.14 -12.13 -14.48
N ASP A 28 19.46 -11.00 -15.12
CA ASP A 28 20.83 -10.47 -15.21
C ASP A 28 21.41 -10.18 -13.81
N SER A 29 20.56 -9.86 -12.84
CA SER A 29 20.93 -9.64 -11.43
C SER A 29 20.53 -10.82 -10.52
N LEU A 30 20.28 -12.01 -11.06
CA LEU A 30 19.77 -13.18 -10.32
C LEU A 30 20.61 -13.53 -9.08
N LYS A 31 21.93 -13.35 -9.13
CA LYS A 31 22.83 -13.63 -7.99
C LYS A 31 22.47 -12.82 -6.73
N CYS A 32 21.90 -11.62 -6.90
CA CYS A 32 21.42 -10.81 -5.78
C CYS A 32 20.14 -11.37 -5.13
N TYR A 33 19.46 -12.28 -5.82
CA TYR A 33 18.19 -12.87 -5.39
C TYR A 33 18.30 -14.39 -5.15
N CYS A 34 19.50 -14.88 -4.86
CA CYS A 34 19.77 -16.26 -4.47
C CYS A 34 20.29 -16.30 -3.04
N ASN A 35 19.91 -17.33 -2.27
CA ASN A 35 20.40 -17.50 -0.89
C ASN A 35 21.94 -17.72 -0.85
N ASP A 36 22.49 -18.41 -1.85
CA ASP A 36 23.94 -18.55 -2.06
C ASP A 36 24.30 -18.13 -3.49
N PRO A 37 24.80 -16.90 -3.68
CA PRO A 37 25.15 -16.36 -5.01
C PRO A 37 26.23 -17.16 -5.75
N VAL A 38 27.03 -17.98 -5.04
CA VAL A 38 28.14 -18.75 -5.61
C VAL A 38 27.66 -20.12 -6.13
N SER A 39 26.80 -20.79 -5.39
CA SER A 39 26.39 -22.18 -5.71
C SER A 39 25.00 -22.27 -6.34
N ASP A 40 24.11 -21.34 -6.03
CA ASP A 40 22.74 -21.38 -6.52
C ASP A 40 22.65 -20.93 -7.98
N SER A 41 21.76 -21.59 -8.72
CA SER A 41 21.50 -21.30 -10.14
C SER A 41 22.64 -21.53 -11.12
N THR A 42 23.78 -22.09 -10.69
CA THR A 42 24.95 -22.36 -11.54
C THR A 42 24.79 -23.60 -12.42
N ARG A 43 23.90 -24.53 -12.08
CA ARG A 43 23.71 -25.80 -12.81
C ARG A 43 22.46 -25.77 -13.67
N CYS A 44 22.59 -26.13 -14.94
CA CYS A 44 21.46 -26.35 -15.85
C CYS A 44 20.67 -27.61 -15.38
N ARG A 45 19.53 -27.37 -14.73
CA ARG A 45 18.62 -28.41 -14.21
C ARG A 45 17.27 -28.35 -14.93
N LYS A 46 16.35 -29.29 -14.64
CA LYS A 46 14.98 -29.29 -15.19
C LYS A 46 14.16 -28.05 -14.88
N LEU A 47 14.50 -27.31 -13.80
CA LEU A 47 13.91 -26.03 -13.41
C LEU A 47 15.02 -24.96 -13.35
N PRO A 48 15.47 -24.40 -14.48
CA PRO A 48 16.28 -23.21 -14.47
C PRO A 48 15.51 -22.02 -13.84
N ALA A 49 16.21 -20.98 -13.42
CA ALA A 49 15.60 -19.86 -12.69
C ALA A 49 14.44 -19.20 -13.46
N ARG A 50 14.59 -18.98 -14.76
CA ARG A 50 13.52 -18.45 -15.62
C ARG A 50 12.26 -19.32 -15.57
N THR A 51 12.42 -20.60 -15.86
CA THR A 51 11.28 -21.55 -15.83
C THR A 51 10.64 -21.65 -14.45
N LEU A 52 11.44 -21.56 -13.38
CA LEU A 52 10.93 -21.53 -12.01
C LEU A 52 10.07 -20.30 -11.75
N ILE A 53 10.54 -19.12 -12.15
CA ILE A 53 9.81 -17.84 -12.01
C ILE A 53 8.50 -17.89 -12.80
N GLU A 54 8.55 -18.26 -14.08
CA GLU A 54 7.37 -18.40 -14.94
C GLU A 54 6.36 -19.41 -14.38
N CYS A 55 6.84 -20.54 -13.86
CA CYS A 55 6.01 -21.55 -13.20
C CYS A 55 5.33 -20.99 -11.94
N ILE A 56 6.05 -20.29 -11.07
CA ILE A 56 5.46 -19.68 -9.86
C ILE A 56 4.42 -18.61 -10.23
N MET A 57 4.70 -17.80 -11.25
CA MET A 57 3.76 -16.77 -11.72
C MET A 57 2.49 -17.35 -12.35
N SER A 58 2.51 -18.62 -12.78
CA SER A 58 1.35 -19.30 -13.36
C SER A 58 0.48 -20.06 -12.34
N PHE A 59 0.81 -20.02 -11.05
CA PHE A 59 0.08 -20.77 -10.01
C PHE A 59 -1.39 -20.33 -9.91
N SER A 60 -2.29 -21.31 -9.79
CA SER A 60 -3.75 -21.14 -9.82
C SER A 60 -4.49 -21.91 -8.71
N ASN A 61 -3.92 -22.07 -7.54
CA ASN A 61 -4.52 -22.77 -6.39
C ASN A 61 -4.62 -24.30 -6.50
N TYR A 62 -3.82 -24.92 -7.36
CA TYR A 62 -3.69 -26.38 -7.38
C TYR A 62 -2.65 -26.88 -6.35
N SER A 63 -2.61 -28.19 -6.14
CA SER A 63 -1.48 -28.82 -5.44
C SER A 63 -0.18 -28.60 -6.22
N SER A 64 0.99 -28.71 -5.58
CA SER A 64 2.30 -28.54 -6.26
C SER A 64 2.48 -29.47 -7.50
N ILE A 65 1.88 -30.65 -7.48
CA ILE A 65 1.88 -31.55 -8.63
C ILE A 65 0.92 -31.02 -9.70
N GLY A 66 -0.26 -30.56 -9.32
CA GLY A 66 -1.23 -29.96 -10.22
C GLY A 66 -0.69 -28.72 -10.94
N GLU A 67 -0.04 -27.81 -10.21
CA GLU A 67 0.61 -26.63 -10.80
C GLU A 67 1.69 -27.01 -11.82
N LEU A 68 2.55 -27.99 -11.46
CA LEU A 68 3.56 -28.51 -12.39
C LEU A 68 2.94 -29.18 -13.61
N SER A 69 1.88 -29.98 -13.42
CA SER A 69 1.20 -30.68 -14.53
C SER A 69 0.61 -29.64 -15.49
N HIS A 70 -0.06 -28.62 -14.98
CA HIS A 70 -0.66 -27.54 -15.78
C HIS A 70 0.40 -26.72 -16.53
N PHE A 71 1.48 -26.31 -15.85
CA PHE A 71 2.55 -25.52 -16.47
C PHE A 71 3.35 -26.28 -17.52
N PHE A 72 3.64 -27.58 -17.28
CA PHE A 72 4.42 -28.43 -18.18
C PHE A 72 3.58 -29.19 -19.20
N GLU A 73 2.26 -29.00 -19.26
CA GLU A 73 1.39 -29.60 -20.25
C GLU A 73 1.89 -29.26 -21.67
N GLY A 74 2.35 -30.29 -22.39
CA GLY A 74 2.98 -30.13 -23.71
C GLY A 74 4.42 -29.59 -23.72
N HIS A 75 5.04 -29.34 -22.57
CA HIS A 75 6.37 -28.73 -22.45
C HIS A 75 7.38 -29.65 -21.70
N GLY A 76 8.01 -30.58 -22.39
CA GLY A 76 9.18 -31.31 -21.88
C GLY A 76 8.89 -32.25 -20.67
N LYS A 77 9.96 -32.64 -19.95
CA LYS A 77 9.83 -33.54 -18.79
C LYS A 77 9.51 -32.74 -17.51
N MET A 78 8.32 -32.90 -17.00
CA MET A 78 7.88 -32.34 -15.73
C MET A 78 8.84 -32.69 -14.57
N PRO A 79 9.28 -31.75 -13.77
CA PRO A 79 10.04 -32.00 -12.54
C PRO A 79 9.14 -32.57 -11.44
N SER A 80 9.72 -33.09 -10.36
CA SER A 80 8.96 -33.50 -9.19
C SER A 80 8.54 -32.34 -8.31
N ALA A 81 7.47 -32.47 -7.52
CA ALA A 81 7.05 -31.50 -6.52
C ALA A 81 8.17 -31.17 -5.48
N SER A 82 8.98 -32.21 -5.14
CA SER A 82 10.16 -32.03 -4.28
C SER A 82 11.20 -31.12 -4.94
N ALA A 83 11.46 -31.28 -6.24
CA ALA A 83 12.37 -30.42 -6.98
C ALA A 83 11.87 -28.95 -7.02
N LEU A 84 10.57 -28.73 -7.23
CA LEU A 84 9.95 -27.40 -7.16
C LEU A 84 10.15 -26.79 -5.77
N SER A 85 9.82 -27.52 -4.70
CA SER A 85 9.95 -27.03 -3.32
C SER A 85 11.40 -26.68 -2.96
N GLN A 86 12.38 -27.52 -3.34
CA GLN A 86 13.80 -27.25 -3.11
C GLN A 86 14.29 -26.02 -3.89
N ARG A 87 13.92 -25.91 -5.15
CA ARG A 87 14.35 -24.79 -6.00
C ARG A 87 13.73 -23.47 -5.57
N ARG A 88 12.44 -23.46 -5.20
CA ARG A 88 11.75 -22.27 -4.70
C ARG A 88 12.39 -21.70 -3.43
N LYS A 89 12.89 -22.56 -2.53
CA LYS A 89 13.57 -22.14 -1.30
C LYS A 89 14.89 -21.41 -1.52
N LEU A 90 15.53 -21.58 -2.68
CA LEU A 90 16.79 -20.93 -3.03
C LEU A 90 16.60 -19.54 -3.65
N LEU A 91 15.37 -19.21 -4.04
CA LEU A 91 15.04 -17.94 -4.69
C LEU A 91 14.52 -16.95 -3.65
N ASP A 92 15.12 -15.76 -3.64
CA ASP A 92 14.63 -14.65 -2.84
C ASP A 92 13.34 -14.10 -3.46
N PRO A 93 12.24 -14.00 -2.72
CA PRO A 93 10.96 -13.46 -3.21
C PRO A 93 11.05 -12.05 -3.79
N ASP A 94 12.00 -11.23 -3.39
CA ASP A 94 12.18 -9.85 -3.85
C ASP A 94 12.46 -9.76 -5.36
N ILE A 95 12.84 -10.87 -6.01
CA ILE A 95 12.95 -10.91 -7.46
C ILE A 95 11.60 -10.62 -8.14
N PHE A 96 10.48 -11.04 -7.56
CA PHE A 96 9.15 -10.75 -8.10
C PHE A 96 8.80 -9.25 -7.99
N LYS A 97 9.23 -8.60 -6.92
CA LYS A 97 9.12 -7.13 -6.77
C LYS A 97 9.96 -6.42 -7.85
N ARG A 98 11.17 -6.90 -8.10
CA ARG A 98 12.03 -6.38 -9.17
C ARG A 98 11.40 -6.55 -10.55
N ILE A 99 10.84 -7.73 -10.86
CA ILE A 99 10.15 -8.00 -12.13
C ILE A 99 8.95 -7.07 -12.28
N ASN A 100 8.13 -6.92 -11.24
CA ASN A 100 6.97 -6.02 -11.26
C ASN A 100 7.39 -4.58 -11.54
N ASN A 101 8.41 -4.07 -10.86
CA ASN A 101 8.89 -2.70 -11.06
C ASN A 101 9.37 -2.46 -12.49
N LEU A 102 10.12 -3.42 -13.06
CA LEU A 102 10.57 -3.37 -14.46
C LEU A 102 9.38 -3.44 -15.42
N PHE A 103 8.39 -4.28 -15.12
CA PHE A 103 7.19 -4.43 -15.94
C PHE A 103 6.34 -3.16 -15.94
N VAL A 104 6.03 -2.62 -14.77
CA VAL A 104 5.19 -1.41 -14.63
C VAL A 104 5.88 -0.18 -15.24
N SER A 105 7.20 -0.01 -15.00
CA SER A 105 7.96 1.12 -15.54
C SER A 105 8.19 1.07 -17.07
N ALA A 106 7.87 -0.03 -17.72
CA ALA A 106 7.98 -0.16 -19.18
C ALA A 106 6.74 0.38 -19.93
N PHE A 107 5.73 0.86 -19.22
CA PHE A 107 4.56 1.51 -19.79
C PHE A 107 4.67 3.02 -19.61
N ASP A 108 4.65 3.77 -20.71
CA ASP A 108 4.83 5.23 -20.72
C ASP A 108 3.49 5.98 -20.56
N ASP A 109 2.37 5.31 -20.85
CA ASP A 109 1.05 5.94 -20.92
C ASP A 109 0.23 5.56 -19.70
N HIS A 110 -0.02 6.54 -18.84
CA HIS A 110 -0.81 6.37 -17.63
C HIS A 110 -2.07 7.23 -17.66
N THR A 111 -3.18 6.65 -17.22
CA THR A 111 -4.42 7.41 -16.96
C THR A 111 -4.22 8.20 -15.66
N THR A 112 -4.53 9.49 -15.67
CA THR A 112 -4.41 10.38 -14.53
C THR A 112 -5.67 11.22 -14.34
N ILE A 113 -5.85 11.77 -13.14
CA ILE A 113 -6.87 12.77 -12.82
C ILE A 113 -6.17 14.07 -12.47
N ASN A 114 -6.43 15.15 -13.21
CA ASN A 114 -5.73 16.43 -13.09
C ASN A 114 -4.20 16.29 -13.12
N GLY A 115 -3.67 15.27 -13.81
CA GLY A 115 -2.24 14.96 -13.86
C GLY A 115 -1.72 14.07 -12.71
N TYR A 116 -2.58 13.63 -11.80
CA TYR A 116 -2.20 12.77 -10.67
C TYR A 116 -2.60 11.31 -10.89
N HIS A 117 -1.72 10.40 -10.48
CA HIS A 117 -2.06 9.01 -10.20
C HIS A 117 -2.89 8.92 -8.92
N ILE A 118 -3.84 8.00 -8.85
CA ILE A 118 -4.63 7.76 -7.64
C ILE A 118 -4.18 6.43 -7.05
N LEU A 119 -3.43 6.51 -5.97
CA LEU A 119 -2.85 5.36 -5.30
C LEU A 119 -3.65 5.02 -4.04
N ALA A 120 -4.08 3.77 -3.92
CA ALA A 120 -4.70 3.26 -2.71
C ALA A 120 -3.72 2.35 -1.96
N GLN A 121 -3.75 2.43 -0.64
CA GLN A 121 -3.03 1.55 0.26
C GLN A 121 -4.04 0.76 1.08
N ASP A 122 -3.95 -0.56 1.04
CA ASP A 122 -4.75 -1.43 1.89
C ASP A 122 -3.94 -2.63 2.39
N GLY A 123 -4.43 -3.25 3.44
CA GLY A 123 -3.83 -4.40 4.07
C GLY A 123 -4.77 -5.62 4.08
N SER A 124 -4.25 -6.76 3.67
CA SER A 124 -4.98 -8.03 3.66
C SER A 124 -4.27 -9.12 4.44
N ASP A 125 -5.03 -9.90 5.21
CA ASP A 125 -4.50 -11.03 5.96
C ASP A 125 -4.58 -12.33 5.14
N VAL A 126 -3.44 -12.99 4.96
CA VAL A 126 -3.33 -14.25 4.23
C VAL A 126 -3.09 -15.41 5.18
N ASN A 127 -4.04 -16.34 5.25
CA ASN A 127 -3.91 -17.55 6.04
C ASN A 127 -2.84 -18.48 5.46
N ILE A 128 -1.98 -18.97 6.33
CA ILE A 128 -0.94 -19.94 5.98
C ILE A 128 -1.08 -21.22 6.83
N PRO A 129 -0.50 -22.35 6.39
CA PRO A 129 -0.45 -23.55 7.21
C PRO A 129 0.14 -23.26 8.58
N PHE A 130 -0.40 -23.93 9.61
CA PHE A 130 0.04 -23.72 10.99
C PHE A 130 1.54 -23.99 11.13
N MET A 131 2.25 -23.01 11.73
CA MET A 131 3.65 -23.08 12.12
C MET A 131 3.79 -22.47 13.51
N ASP A 132 4.67 -23.04 14.34
CA ASP A 132 4.93 -22.46 15.66
C ASP A 132 6.08 -21.47 15.57
N ASP A 133 5.81 -20.33 14.96
CA ASP A 133 6.78 -19.26 14.71
C ASP A 133 6.15 -17.86 14.88
N LYS A 134 6.87 -16.83 14.42
CA LYS A 134 6.44 -15.41 14.49
C LYS A 134 5.11 -15.10 13.78
N THR A 135 4.63 -15.99 12.92
CA THR A 135 3.35 -15.80 12.20
C THR A 135 2.15 -16.28 12.99
N LYS A 136 2.38 -16.99 14.10
CA LYS A 136 1.36 -17.53 14.98
C LYS A 136 0.62 -16.41 15.71
N THR A 137 -0.69 -16.42 15.63
CA THR A 137 -1.59 -15.61 16.45
C THR A 137 -2.27 -16.51 17.46
N GLU A 138 -2.04 -16.24 18.75
CA GLU A 138 -2.68 -16.97 19.84
C GLU A 138 -4.05 -16.40 20.13
N MET A 139 -5.05 -17.29 20.27
CA MET A 139 -6.40 -16.93 20.64
C MET A 139 -6.71 -17.53 22.03
N HIS A 140 -7.31 -16.75 22.93
CA HIS A 140 -7.56 -17.17 24.32
C HIS A 140 -8.54 -18.35 24.41
N ASP A 141 -9.54 -18.41 23.51
CA ASP A 141 -10.62 -19.41 23.57
C ASP A 141 -10.84 -20.12 22.21
N ALA A 142 -9.89 -20.04 21.28
CA ALA A 142 -9.98 -20.64 19.97
C ALA A 142 -8.65 -21.25 19.51
N LYS A 143 -8.70 -22.04 18.43
CA LYS A 143 -7.51 -22.60 17.80
C LYS A 143 -6.61 -21.48 17.29
N SER A 144 -5.33 -21.49 17.70
CA SER A 144 -4.29 -20.61 17.16
C SER A 144 -4.16 -20.83 15.63
N PHE A 145 -3.87 -19.75 14.92
CA PHE A 145 -3.69 -19.79 13.46
C PHE A 145 -2.43 -19.00 13.07
N CYS A 146 -2.01 -19.16 11.83
CA CYS A 146 -0.87 -18.44 11.28
C CYS A 146 -1.29 -17.61 10.08
N GLN A 147 -0.85 -16.34 10.05
CA GLN A 147 -1.13 -15.40 8.98
C GLN A 147 0.06 -14.52 8.66
N TYR A 148 0.18 -14.17 7.38
CA TYR A 148 0.90 -12.99 6.94
C TYR A 148 -0.09 -11.86 6.70
N HIS A 149 0.38 -10.65 6.98
CA HIS A 149 -0.28 -9.40 6.60
C HIS A 149 0.44 -8.82 5.39
N VAL A 150 -0.30 -8.63 4.29
CA VAL A 150 0.19 -8.05 3.04
C VAL A 150 -0.32 -6.63 2.96
N ASN A 151 0.59 -5.66 2.92
CA ASN A 151 0.25 -4.27 2.60
C ASN A 151 0.64 -4.01 1.15
N ALA A 152 -0.25 -3.45 0.35
CA ALA A 152 -0.02 -3.20 -1.06
C ALA A 152 -0.37 -1.77 -1.46
N LEU A 153 0.43 -1.17 -2.34
CA LEU A 153 0.18 0.12 -2.95
C LEU A 153 -0.30 -0.08 -4.39
N TYR A 154 -1.55 0.26 -4.64
CA TYR A 154 -2.25 0.01 -5.89
C TYR A 154 -2.62 1.30 -6.62
N ASP A 155 -2.38 1.37 -7.91
CA ASP A 155 -2.87 2.45 -8.77
C ASP A 155 -4.29 2.14 -9.24
N CYS A 156 -5.26 2.87 -8.72
CA CYS A 156 -6.68 2.64 -8.94
C CYS A 156 -7.14 2.91 -10.39
N LEU A 157 -6.38 3.72 -11.14
CA LEU A 157 -6.70 4.08 -12.51
C LEU A 157 -6.03 3.14 -13.52
N ASN A 158 -4.78 2.79 -13.25
CA ASN A 158 -3.96 1.99 -14.15
C ASN A 158 -3.96 0.49 -13.81
N LYS A 159 -4.54 0.12 -12.66
CA LYS A 159 -4.72 -1.26 -12.20
C LYS A 159 -3.42 -2.04 -12.09
N VAL A 160 -2.41 -1.40 -11.48
CA VAL A 160 -1.10 -1.99 -11.23
C VAL A 160 -0.69 -1.78 -9.78
N PHE A 161 0.10 -2.71 -9.24
CA PHE A 161 0.73 -2.56 -7.94
C PHE A 161 2.11 -1.93 -8.13
N TYR A 162 2.41 -0.88 -7.36
CA TYR A 162 3.74 -0.25 -7.35
C TYR A 162 4.65 -0.86 -6.30
N ASP A 163 4.11 -1.15 -5.13
CA ASP A 163 4.89 -1.67 -4.02
C ASP A 163 4.05 -2.55 -3.09
N TRP A 164 4.70 -3.39 -2.28
CA TRP A 164 4.06 -4.18 -1.23
C TRP A 164 5.05 -4.56 -0.14
N SER A 165 4.55 -4.80 1.08
CA SER A 165 5.27 -5.47 2.15
C SER A 165 4.50 -6.68 2.67
N ILE A 166 5.22 -7.68 3.18
CA ILE A 166 4.64 -8.89 3.76
C ILE A 166 5.23 -9.08 5.15
N ASP A 167 4.40 -8.95 6.17
CA ASP A 167 4.78 -9.06 7.56
C ASP A 167 4.01 -10.18 8.27
N ALA A 168 4.53 -10.69 9.39
CA ALA A 168 3.74 -11.55 10.26
C ALA A 168 2.54 -10.76 10.81
N ALA A 169 1.32 -11.33 10.75
CA ALA A 169 0.11 -10.62 11.17
C ALA A 169 0.13 -10.12 12.62
N SER A 170 0.89 -10.80 13.50
CA SER A 170 1.16 -10.34 14.88
C SER A 170 1.89 -8.99 14.95
N LYS A 171 2.51 -8.55 13.86
CA LYS A 171 3.23 -7.27 13.72
C LYS A 171 2.49 -6.27 12.83
N LYS A 172 1.20 -6.50 12.56
CA LYS A 172 0.36 -5.65 11.75
C LYS A 172 0.48 -4.17 12.17
N ARG A 173 1.02 -3.34 11.29
CA ARG A 173 1.22 -1.90 11.47
C ARG A 173 1.08 -1.19 10.12
N GLU A 174 -0.14 -1.13 9.62
CA GLU A 174 -0.46 -0.59 8.28
C GLU A 174 0.08 0.82 8.07
N VAL A 175 -0.09 1.72 9.04
CA VAL A 175 0.44 3.09 8.98
C VAL A 175 1.98 3.09 8.83
N ASN A 176 2.68 2.23 9.57
CA ASN A 176 4.15 2.17 9.48
C ASN A 176 4.62 1.58 8.14
N ALA A 177 3.87 0.60 7.60
CA ALA A 177 4.12 0.05 6.27
C ALA A 177 3.99 1.13 5.19
N LEU A 178 2.93 1.93 5.25
CA LEU A 178 2.76 3.06 4.33
C LEU A 178 3.87 4.10 4.49
N ILE A 179 4.27 4.47 5.71
CA ILE A 179 5.40 5.39 5.94
C ILE A 179 6.70 4.83 5.33
N SER A 180 6.93 3.52 5.40
CA SER A 180 8.08 2.89 4.75
C SER A 180 8.02 3.03 3.23
N ILE A 181 6.87 2.73 2.62
CA ILE A 181 6.63 2.89 1.18
C ILE A 181 6.86 4.34 0.74
N LEU A 182 6.41 5.33 1.54
CA LEU A 182 6.65 6.75 1.24
C LEU A 182 8.14 7.09 1.23
N LYS A 183 8.94 6.49 2.10
CA LYS A 183 10.40 6.69 2.16
C LYS A 183 11.12 6.05 0.97
N ASP A 184 10.68 4.87 0.53
CA ASP A 184 11.28 4.13 -0.59
C ASP A 184 11.02 4.80 -1.94
N ARG A 185 9.96 5.62 -2.05
CA ARG A 185 9.58 6.41 -3.23
C ARG A 185 9.45 5.60 -4.52
N ASN A 186 8.98 4.37 -4.41
CA ASN A 186 8.83 3.45 -5.54
C ASN A 186 7.44 3.56 -6.21
N TYR A 187 7.03 4.80 -6.50
CA TYR A 187 5.75 5.17 -7.08
C TYR A 187 5.88 6.48 -7.89
N PRO A 188 4.93 6.81 -8.79
CA PRO A 188 4.95 8.06 -9.55
C PRO A 188 4.95 9.30 -8.65
N GLN A 189 5.77 10.29 -9.00
CA GLN A 189 5.92 11.53 -8.20
C GLN A 189 4.59 12.31 -8.07
N ASN A 190 3.83 12.40 -9.18
CA ASN A 190 2.53 13.07 -9.19
C ASN A 190 1.44 12.09 -8.76
N SER A 191 1.36 11.81 -7.46
CA SER A 191 0.39 10.87 -6.90
C SER A 191 -0.44 11.49 -5.79
N ILE A 192 -1.70 11.10 -5.72
CA ILE A 192 -2.59 11.31 -4.58
C ILE A 192 -2.78 9.97 -3.89
N PHE A 193 -2.38 9.87 -2.63
CA PHE A 193 -2.58 8.68 -1.81
C PHE A 193 -3.98 8.71 -1.20
N THR A 194 -4.75 7.65 -1.42
CA THR A 194 -6.06 7.46 -0.81
C THR A 194 -5.99 6.34 0.22
N ALA A 195 -6.53 6.56 1.40
CA ALA A 195 -6.53 5.56 2.46
C ALA A 195 -7.83 5.59 3.26
N ASP A 196 -8.14 4.48 3.90
CA ASP A 196 -9.32 4.36 4.74
C ASP A 196 -9.09 4.94 6.16
N ARG A 197 -10.11 4.87 7.00
CA ARG A 197 -10.05 5.37 8.39
C ARG A 197 -9.11 4.58 9.31
N GLY A 198 -8.60 3.43 8.90
CA GLY A 198 -7.54 2.70 9.60
C GLY A 198 -6.21 3.44 9.56
N TYR A 199 -6.03 4.30 8.57
CA TYR A 199 -4.85 5.15 8.38
C TYR A 199 -4.98 6.54 9.02
N GLU A 200 -6.01 6.79 9.81
CA GLU A 200 -6.23 8.06 10.52
C GLU A 200 -5.12 8.30 11.55
N SER A 201 -4.09 9.07 11.18
CA SER A 201 -2.89 9.30 11.97
C SER A 201 -2.25 10.66 11.69
N TYR A 202 -2.02 11.43 12.75
CA TYR A 202 -1.25 12.68 12.65
C TYR A 202 0.18 12.45 12.15
N ASN A 203 0.81 11.34 12.57
CA ASN A 203 2.16 11.00 12.11
C ASN A 203 2.21 10.76 10.60
N LEU A 204 1.26 10.01 10.07
CA LEU A 204 1.16 9.75 8.63
C LEU A 204 0.92 11.04 7.85
N MET A 205 0.01 11.90 8.32
CA MET A 205 -0.26 13.20 7.68
C MET A 205 0.99 14.09 7.67
N ALA A 206 1.75 14.11 8.76
CA ALA A 206 3.00 14.84 8.83
C ALA A 206 4.02 14.30 7.82
N HIS A 207 4.14 12.97 7.66
CA HIS A 207 5.00 12.38 6.62
C HIS A 207 4.58 12.78 5.20
N PHE A 208 3.29 12.83 4.90
CA PHE A 208 2.80 13.31 3.61
C PHE A 208 3.18 14.77 3.37
N ILE A 209 2.95 15.64 4.35
CA ILE A 209 3.20 17.08 4.23
C ILE A 209 4.70 17.38 4.12
N GLU A 210 5.54 16.81 4.97
CA GLU A 210 6.98 17.03 4.97
C GLU A 210 7.67 16.50 3.68
N ASN A 211 7.04 15.57 2.98
CA ASN A 211 7.53 15.05 1.71
C ASN A 211 6.83 15.64 0.48
N ASP A 212 5.97 16.65 0.65
CA ASP A 212 5.13 17.26 -0.41
C ASP A 212 4.32 16.24 -1.22
N ILE A 213 3.77 15.23 -0.54
CA ILE A 213 2.94 14.19 -1.14
C ILE A 213 1.47 14.53 -0.90
N LYS A 214 0.65 14.38 -1.93
CA LYS A 214 -0.79 14.63 -1.85
C LYS A 214 -1.51 13.42 -1.26
N PHE A 215 -2.51 13.67 -0.40
CA PHE A 215 -3.27 12.60 0.23
C PHE A 215 -4.76 12.93 0.39
N VAL A 216 -5.56 11.89 0.47
CA VAL A 216 -6.98 11.92 0.88
C VAL A 216 -7.21 10.73 1.81
N ILE A 217 -7.39 11.00 3.10
CA ILE A 217 -7.61 9.96 4.12
C ILE A 217 -9.03 10.11 4.64
N ARG A 218 -9.81 9.02 4.57
CA ARG A 218 -11.11 8.95 5.25
C ARG A 218 -10.87 8.93 6.75
N VAL A 219 -11.68 9.70 7.47
CA VAL A 219 -11.59 9.80 8.93
C VAL A 219 -12.92 9.46 9.59
N LYS A 220 -12.87 9.22 10.89
CA LYS A 220 -14.08 9.07 11.69
C LYS A 220 -14.89 10.35 11.64
N ASP A 221 -16.21 10.23 11.54
CA ASP A 221 -17.09 11.38 11.43
C ASP A 221 -17.12 12.24 12.72
N ILE A 222 -17.66 13.44 12.60
CA ILE A 222 -17.66 14.52 13.62
C ILE A 222 -18.22 14.13 14.97
N HIS A 223 -19.10 13.12 15.03
CA HIS A 223 -19.76 12.69 16.28
C HIS A 223 -18.95 11.66 17.09
N THR A 224 -17.74 11.34 16.69
CA THR A 224 -16.91 10.36 17.40
C THR A 224 -16.09 11.02 18.50
N LYS A 225 -15.94 10.30 19.63
CA LYS A 225 -15.16 10.78 20.79
C LYS A 225 -13.65 10.71 20.57
N VAL A 226 -13.20 10.04 19.52
CA VAL A 226 -11.78 9.76 19.21
C VAL A 226 -11.55 9.91 17.72
N GLY A 227 -10.50 10.61 17.32
CA GLY A 227 -10.11 10.78 15.92
C GLY A 227 -9.63 12.21 15.62
N LEU A 228 -9.25 12.45 14.37
CA LEU A 228 -8.72 13.76 13.91
C LEU A 228 -9.77 14.87 14.02
N MET A 229 -11.07 14.54 13.91
CA MET A 229 -12.18 15.50 14.01
C MET A 229 -12.60 15.79 15.46
N THR A 230 -11.99 15.15 16.45
CA THR A 230 -12.31 15.40 17.86
C THR A 230 -11.97 16.85 18.26
N ASN A 231 -12.87 17.51 18.98
CA ASN A 231 -12.79 18.93 19.37
C ASN A 231 -12.71 19.92 18.20
N VAL A 232 -13.12 19.53 16.98
CA VAL A 232 -13.34 20.46 15.88
C VAL A 232 -14.77 20.98 15.95
N ARG A 233 -14.93 22.30 15.90
CA ARG A 233 -16.26 22.92 15.79
C ARG A 233 -16.70 22.88 14.33
N THR A 234 -17.74 22.13 14.05
CA THR A 234 -18.28 21.97 12.70
C THR A 234 -19.78 22.13 12.67
N GLU A 235 -20.33 22.45 11.52
CA GLU A 235 -21.75 22.33 11.23
C GLU A 235 -22.15 20.86 11.05
N GLU A 236 -23.44 20.52 11.25
CA GLU A 236 -23.91 19.13 11.10
C GLU A 236 -24.02 18.64 9.66
N GLY A 237 -24.04 19.52 8.68
CA GLY A 237 -24.17 19.20 7.28
C GLY A 237 -22.86 18.86 6.56
N ALA A 238 -22.85 19.05 5.25
CA ALA A 238 -21.63 19.06 4.46
C ALA A 238 -20.83 20.32 4.78
N PHE A 239 -19.51 20.19 4.83
CA PHE A 239 -18.61 21.30 5.04
C PHE A 239 -17.28 21.10 4.31
N ASP A 240 -16.57 22.20 4.16
CA ASP A 240 -15.23 22.24 3.60
C ASP A 240 -14.47 23.32 4.37
N MET A 241 -13.49 22.92 5.16
CA MET A 241 -12.82 23.84 6.06
C MET A 241 -11.35 23.48 6.26
N ARG A 242 -10.54 24.49 6.52
CA ARG A 242 -9.15 24.32 6.93
C ARG A 242 -9.06 24.19 8.44
N ILE A 243 -8.33 23.17 8.88
CA ILE A 243 -8.07 22.88 10.28
C ILE A 243 -6.57 23.11 10.55
N ASN A 244 -6.28 23.87 11.61
CA ASN A 244 -4.92 24.08 12.09
C ASN A 244 -4.78 23.46 13.47
N ARG A 245 -3.77 22.63 13.66
CA ARG A 245 -3.44 21.93 14.91
C ARG A 245 -1.98 22.13 15.24
N THR A 246 -1.68 22.26 16.51
CA THR A 246 -0.29 22.24 17.01
C THR A 246 -0.13 20.99 17.88
N LEU A 247 0.68 20.05 17.43
CA LEU A 247 1.00 18.84 18.19
C LEU A 247 2.15 19.13 19.15
N THR A 248 2.05 18.64 20.39
CA THR A 248 3.07 18.84 21.42
C THR A 248 3.03 17.78 22.51
N SER A 249 4.19 17.45 23.08
CA SER A 249 4.31 16.62 24.29
C SER A 249 4.19 17.41 25.60
N LEU A 250 4.14 18.75 25.51
CA LEU A 250 4.02 19.61 26.70
C LEU A 250 2.58 19.63 27.24
N GLN A 251 2.44 19.81 28.55
CA GLN A 251 1.15 19.80 29.25
C GLN A 251 0.98 21.03 30.18
N THR A 252 1.24 22.24 29.66
CA THR A 252 0.97 23.46 30.43
C THR A 252 -0.53 23.70 30.62
N LYS A 253 -0.90 24.61 31.50
CA LYS A 253 -2.32 24.96 31.73
C LYS A 253 -2.96 25.56 30.46
N GLU A 254 -2.21 26.39 29.72
CA GLU A 254 -2.63 27.03 28.47
C GLU A 254 -2.89 25.98 27.38
N ILE A 255 -1.99 25.02 27.20
CA ILE A 255 -2.13 23.92 26.23
C ILE A 255 -3.36 23.07 26.56
N LYS A 256 -3.57 22.73 27.83
CA LYS A 256 -4.71 21.93 28.26
C LYS A 256 -6.06 22.66 28.12
N ALA A 257 -6.05 23.98 28.16
CA ALA A 257 -7.26 24.82 28.06
C ALA A 257 -7.77 24.90 26.60
N ASP A 258 -6.88 24.87 25.61
CA ASP A 258 -7.23 24.98 24.18
C ASP A 258 -7.02 23.66 23.45
N LYS A 259 -7.97 22.75 23.60
CA LYS A 259 -7.97 21.44 22.94
C LYS A 259 -8.36 21.49 21.45
N GLU A 260 -8.85 22.61 20.98
CA GLU A 260 -9.12 22.82 19.57
C GLU A 260 -7.81 23.08 18.82
N LYS A 261 -6.91 23.86 19.39
CA LYS A 261 -5.60 24.17 18.81
C LYS A 261 -4.56 23.10 19.11
N TYR A 262 -4.43 22.70 20.37
CA TYR A 262 -3.34 21.84 20.82
C TYR A 262 -3.75 20.36 20.93
N ILE A 263 -2.97 19.51 20.30
CA ILE A 263 -3.10 18.07 20.38
C ILE A 263 -1.92 17.51 21.20
N PHE A 264 -2.25 16.90 22.33
CA PHE A 264 -1.25 16.24 23.16
C PHE A 264 -0.78 14.93 22.53
N VAL A 265 0.52 14.82 22.32
CA VAL A 265 1.21 13.63 21.82
C VAL A 265 2.05 13.06 22.94
N PRO A 266 1.69 11.89 23.51
CA PRO A 266 2.50 11.25 24.52
C PRO A 266 3.92 10.94 24.00
N THR A 267 4.94 11.05 24.84
CA THR A 267 6.34 10.72 24.48
C THR A 267 6.52 9.25 24.12
N THR A 268 5.58 8.39 24.52
CA THR A 268 5.53 6.96 24.16
C THR A 268 4.85 6.72 22.81
N SER A 269 4.24 7.75 22.19
CA SER A 269 3.61 7.62 20.88
C SER A 269 4.65 7.71 19.76
N ASN A 270 4.37 7.03 18.66
CA ASN A 270 5.20 7.11 17.46
C ASN A 270 4.81 8.39 16.67
N PHE A 271 5.35 9.54 17.06
CA PHE A 271 5.27 10.75 16.25
C PHE A 271 6.70 11.23 15.95
N ASP A 272 7.09 11.14 14.69
CA ASP A 272 8.48 11.23 14.26
C ASP A 272 9.02 12.68 14.20
N PHE A 273 8.15 13.70 14.37
CA PHE A 273 8.48 15.13 14.17
C PHE A 273 8.51 15.94 15.45
N LEU A 274 8.38 15.31 16.63
CA LEU A 274 8.67 15.91 17.94
C LEU A 274 9.90 15.24 18.53
N ASN A 275 10.83 16.04 19.06
CA ASN A 275 12.06 15.54 19.69
C ASN A 275 12.57 16.56 20.72
N GLU A 276 13.72 16.34 21.34
CA GLU A 276 14.33 17.20 22.37
C GLU A 276 14.57 18.66 21.91
N THR A 277 14.62 18.91 20.60
CA THR A 277 14.83 20.26 20.04
C THR A 277 13.57 20.87 19.41
N ARG A 278 12.49 20.09 19.27
CA ARG A 278 11.23 20.51 18.64
C ARG A 278 10.05 20.10 19.52
N ASP A 279 9.59 21.02 20.35
CA ASP A 279 8.48 20.84 21.28
C ASP A 279 7.10 20.95 20.62
N PHE A 280 7.01 21.58 19.45
CA PHE A 280 5.78 21.86 18.74
C PHE A 280 5.88 21.50 17.25
N TYR A 281 4.83 20.92 16.73
CA TYR A 281 4.65 20.66 15.30
C TYR A 281 3.32 21.21 14.82
N ASP A 282 3.36 22.23 13.96
CA ASP A 282 2.17 22.81 13.36
C ASP A 282 1.72 22.01 12.16
N LEU A 283 0.46 21.61 12.16
CA LEU A 283 -0.16 20.79 11.13
C LEU A 283 -1.40 21.52 10.59
N SER A 284 -1.41 21.84 9.30
CA SER A 284 -2.56 22.41 8.61
C SER A 284 -3.07 21.46 7.55
N PHE A 285 -4.37 21.18 7.56
CA PHE A 285 -5.02 20.30 6.58
C PHE A 285 -6.46 20.78 6.32
N ARG A 286 -7.01 20.32 5.21
CA ARG A 286 -8.38 20.57 4.81
C ARG A 286 -9.22 19.38 5.23
N ALA A 287 -10.37 19.60 5.84
CA ALA A 287 -11.38 18.61 6.16
C ALA A 287 -12.62 18.85 5.29
N VAL A 288 -13.00 17.86 4.52
CA VAL A 288 -14.13 17.91 3.60
C VAL A 288 -15.15 16.85 4.00
N ARG A 289 -16.37 17.27 4.32
CA ARG A 289 -17.50 16.39 4.61
C ARG A 289 -18.53 16.51 3.51
N PHE A 290 -18.83 15.41 2.85
CA PHE A 290 -19.75 15.37 1.71
C PHE A 290 -20.81 14.28 1.89
N LYS A 291 -21.97 14.51 1.28
CA LYS A 291 -23.12 13.59 1.33
C LYS A 291 -22.94 12.45 0.33
N ILE A 292 -23.07 11.18 0.81
CA ILE A 292 -23.05 10.00 -0.05
C ILE A 292 -24.44 9.58 -0.43
N SER A 293 -25.35 9.52 0.54
CA SER A 293 -26.76 9.18 0.37
C SER A 293 -27.61 9.96 1.38
N GLU A 294 -28.91 9.69 1.42
CA GLU A 294 -29.81 10.33 2.39
C GLU A 294 -29.29 10.07 3.82
N ASP A 295 -28.99 11.15 4.55
CA ASP A 295 -28.47 11.16 5.92
C ASP A 295 -27.11 10.44 6.16
N VAL A 296 -26.40 10.05 5.09
CA VAL A 296 -25.08 9.44 5.20
C VAL A 296 -24.02 10.37 4.65
N TYR A 297 -23.04 10.67 5.48
CA TYR A 297 -21.91 11.53 5.14
C TYR A 297 -20.59 10.78 5.28
N GLU A 298 -19.62 11.17 4.49
CA GLU A 298 -18.21 10.82 4.67
C GLU A 298 -17.38 12.07 4.92
N THR A 299 -16.39 11.93 5.79
CA THR A 299 -15.42 12.98 6.09
C THR A 299 -14.04 12.50 5.67
N VAL A 300 -13.35 13.32 4.90
CA VAL A 300 -11.96 13.10 4.50
C VAL A 300 -11.09 14.26 4.96
N VAL A 301 -9.82 13.97 5.21
CA VAL A 301 -8.79 14.99 5.44
C VAL A 301 -7.77 14.93 4.31
N THR A 302 -7.26 16.11 3.91
CA THR A 302 -6.42 16.23 2.73
C THR A 302 -5.51 17.47 2.79
N ASN A 303 -4.44 17.48 1.99
CA ASN A 303 -3.65 18.67 1.69
C ASN A 303 -3.89 19.21 0.26
N LEU A 304 -4.88 18.68 -0.46
CA LEU A 304 -5.28 19.20 -1.77
C LEU A 304 -5.91 20.58 -1.64
N SER A 305 -5.61 21.49 -2.56
CA SER A 305 -6.19 22.83 -2.57
C SER A 305 -7.63 22.86 -3.08
N GLU A 306 -8.37 23.91 -2.74
CA GLU A 306 -9.74 24.13 -3.18
C GLU A 306 -9.80 24.45 -4.68
N GLU A 307 -8.76 25.08 -5.23
CA GLU A 307 -8.65 25.45 -6.63
C GLU A 307 -8.46 24.21 -7.53
N GLU A 308 -7.75 23.18 -7.04
CA GLU A 308 -7.50 21.95 -7.80
C GLU A 308 -8.64 20.94 -7.66
N PHE A 309 -9.22 20.83 -6.46
CA PHE A 309 -10.27 19.86 -6.14
C PHE A 309 -11.38 20.51 -5.30
N GLY A 310 -12.55 20.74 -5.90
CA GLY A 310 -13.75 21.17 -5.19
C GLY A 310 -14.35 20.06 -4.33
N THR A 311 -15.30 20.42 -3.46
CA THR A 311 -15.95 19.48 -2.53
C THR A 311 -16.59 18.28 -3.24
N ASP A 312 -17.20 18.49 -4.40
CA ASP A 312 -17.86 17.43 -5.18
C ASP A 312 -16.88 16.42 -5.80
N ASP A 313 -15.63 16.84 -6.02
CA ASP A 313 -14.60 15.97 -6.59
C ASP A 313 -14.20 14.85 -5.63
N PHE A 314 -14.29 15.07 -4.31
CA PHE A 314 -13.86 14.09 -3.31
C PHE A 314 -14.72 12.83 -3.29
N LYS A 315 -16.01 12.94 -3.61
CA LYS A 315 -16.89 11.77 -3.72
C LYS A 315 -16.42 10.83 -4.83
N GLU A 316 -15.99 11.39 -5.97
CA GLU A 316 -15.49 10.60 -7.09
C GLU A 316 -14.07 10.11 -6.81
N LEU A 317 -13.19 10.98 -6.29
CA LEU A 317 -11.81 10.65 -5.97
C LEU A 317 -11.72 9.50 -4.97
N TYR A 318 -12.52 9.55 -3.91
CA TYR A 318 -12.53 8.52 -2.89
C TYR A 318 -13.15 7.20 -3.40
N ARG A 319 -14.11 7.28 -4.33
CA ARG A 319 -14.70 6.09 -4.97
C ARG A 319 -13.66 5.23 -5.69
N TYR A 320 -12.60 5.82 -6.25
CA TYR A 320 -11.54 5.04 -6.91
C TYR A 320 -10.81 4.10 -5.96
N ARG A 321 -10.74 4.41 -4.66
CA ARG A 321 -10.15 3.52 -3.66
C ARG A 321 -10.81 2.13 -3.65
N TRP A 322 -12.12 2.05 -3.86
CA TRP A 322 -12.85 0.79 -3.88
C TRP A 322 -12.41 -0.15 -5.03
N ASN A 323 -11.69 0.36 -6.03
CA ASN A 323 -11.14 -0.47 -7.10
C ASN A 323 -10.03 -1.40 -6.58
N GLU A 324 -9.37 -1.08 -5.46
CA GLU A 324 -8.38 -1.93 -4.82
C GLU A 324 -9.02 -3.18 -4.21
N GLU A 325 -10.19 -3.06 -3.59
CA GLU A 325 -10.90 -4.20 -2.98
C GLU A 325 -11.33 -5.26 -4.00
N THR A 326 -11.29 -4.93 -5.29
CA THR A 326 -11.64 -5.82 -6.41
C THR A 326 -10.44 -6.18 -7.30
N ALA A 327 -9.23 -5.79 -6.91
CA ALA A 327 -8.00 -5.96 -7.66
C ALA A 327 -7.41 -7.39 -7.62
#